data_a4596da5980f08d35213fa27a4540452
#
_entry.id   a4596da5980f08d35213fa27a4540452
#
_cell.length_a   1.000
_cell.length_b   1.000
_cell.length_c   1.000
_cell.angle_alpha   90.00
_cell.angle_beta   90.00
_cell.angle_gamma   90.00
#
_symmetry.space_group_name_H-M   'P 1'
#
loop_
_entity.id
_entity.type
_entity.pdbx_description
1 polymer ?
#
loop_
_entity_poly.entity_id
_entity_poly.type
_entity_poly.pdbx_seq_one_letter_code
_entity_poly.pdbx_strand_id
1 'polypeptide(L)'
;MIQIEHLHKSYGKGSETNEALHDINLTIESGEVFGILGSSGAGKSSLVRCMNLLERPTSGKIIIDGNDITEVKDKELAKVRTNIGMIFQNFSLFQQRTVLRNVTFPLELNHTPKKKREERANYLLDLVGLKDFANRYPSQLSGGQQQRVAIARALANNPSIMLCDEATSALDSTTTAQILNLLSKINRELNVTLVIITHSLAVARNICDRVAMIDGGRIVELGDTDTLFANPQSDILRTLIADEKQENHRAKPTNKSANASTNEATNTPKNALNNEVK
;
A
#
# COMPACT_ATOMS: atom_id res chain seq x y z
N MET A 1 -19.54 1.87 1.81
CA MET A 1 -19.45 2.88 0.74
C MET A 1 -18.83 4.16 1.29
N ILE A 2 -17.89 4.77 0.56
CA ILE A 2 -17.29 6.07 0.92
C ILE A 2 -17.71 7.07 -0.15
N GLN A 3 -18.26 8.22 0.26
CA GLN A 3 -18.58 9.33 -0.64
C GLN A 3 -17.86 10.58 -0.16
N ILE A 4 -17.24 11.28 -1.09
CA ILE A 4 -16.53 12.55 -0.88
C ILE A 4 -17.17 13.56 -1.79
N GLU A 5 -17.62 14.69 -1.22
CA GLU A 5 -18.34 15.73 -1.92
C GLU A 5 -17.65 17.08 -1.74
N HIS A 6 -17.23 17.68 -2.83
CA HIS A 6 -16.60 19.02 -2.89
C HIS A 6 -15.50 19.22 -1.84
N LEU A 7 -14.64 18.20 -1.64
CA LEU A 7 -13.63 18.22 -0.61
C LEU A 7 -12.47 19.13 -0.99
N HIS A 8 -12.17 20.07 -0.10
CA HIS A 8 -11.00 20.93 -0.18
C HIS A 8 -10.12 20.74 1.06
N LYS A 9 -8.82 20.81 0.87
CA LYS A 9 -7.85 20.80 1.97
C LYS A 9 -6.75 21.80 1.72
N SER A 10 -6.62 22.77 2.63
CA SER A 10 -5.55 23.76 2.63
C SER A 10 -4.71 23.64 3.89
N TYR A 11 -3.43 23.92 3.77
CA TYR A 11 -2.46 24.03 4.86
C TYR A 11 -1.89 25.44 4.92
N GLY A 12 -1.47 25.87 6.10
CA GLY A 12 -0.95 27.22 6.31
C GLY A 12 -2.01 28.22 6.75
N LYS A 13 -1.63 29.48 6.86
CA LYS A 13 -2.51 30.60 7.24
C LYS A 13 -2.19 31.84 6.40
N GLY A 14 -3.23 32.61 6.06
CA GLY A 14 -3.09 33.87 5.33
C GLY A 14 -2.47 33.71 3.93
N SER A 15 -1.47 34.50 3.60
CA SER A 15 -0.82 34.51 2.28
C SER A 15 0.05 33.28 1.97
N GLU A 16 0.36 32.46 2.99
CA GLU A 16 1.15 31.22 2.83
C GLU A 16 0.26 29.96 2.79
N THR A 17 -1.01 30.11 2.39
CA THR A 17 -1.92 29.00 2.26
C THR A 17 -1.57 28.17 1.03
N ASN A 18 -1.30 26.88 1.22
CA ASN A 18 -1.14 25.90 0.16
C ASN A 18 -2.36 25.00 0.12
N GLU A 19 -3.09 25.01 -0.97
CA GLU A 19 -4.25 24.14 -1.18
C GLU A 19 -3.78 22.80 -1.76
N ALA A 20 -3.92 21.75 -0.98
CA ALA A 20 -3.44 20.40 -1.33
C ALA A 20 -4.53 19.55 -2.00
N LEU A 21 -5.80 19.88 -1.81
CA LEU A 21 -6.95 19.23 -2.45
C LEU A 21 -7.95 20.28 -2.91
N HIS A 22 -8.39 20.15 -4.16
CA HIS A 22 -9.27 21.07 -4.84
C HIS A 22 -10.51 20.36 -5.38
N ASP A 23 -11.66 20.58 -4.79
CA ASP A 23 -12.95 20.09 -5.25
C ASP A 23 -12.95 18.57 -5.58
N ILE A 24 -12.48 17.77 -4.63
CA ILE A 24 -12.48 16.32 -4.79
C ILE A 24 -13.90 15.77 -4.65
N ASN A 25 -14.35 15.10 -5.71
CA ASN A 25 -15.63 14.39 -5.76
C ASN A 25 -15.34 12.93 -6.10
N LEU A 26 -15.70 11.97 -5.22
CA LEU A 26 -15.34 10.57 -5.34
C LEU A 26 -16.33 9.67 -4.62
N THR A 27 -16.70 8.56 -5.28
CA THR A 27 -17.44 7.47 -4.66
C THR A 27 -16.67 6.17 -4.78
N ILE A 28 -16.50 5.47 -3.64
CA ILE A 28 -15.88 4.15 -3.54
C ILE A 28 -16.94 3.19 -2.99
N GLU A 29 -17.20 2.11 -3.72
CA GLU A 29 -18.22 1.15 -3.36
C GLU A 29 -17.78 0.22 -2.21
N SER A 30 -18.75 -0.37 -1.52
CA SER A 30 -18.45 -1.33 -0.45
C SER A 30 -17.86 -2.61 -1.03
N GLY A 31 -16.74 -3.08 -0.45
CA GLY A 31 -16.03 -4.28 -0.91
C GLY A 31 -15.13 -4.06 -2.13
N GLU A 32 -15.10 -2.84 -2.69
CA GLU A 32 -14.25 -2.48 -3.81
C GLU A 32 -12.77 -2.39 -3.40
N VAL A 33 -11.87 -2.71 -4.32
CA VAL A 33 -10.45 -2.37 -4.22
C VAL A 33 -10.18 -1.15 -5.10
N PHE A 34 -10.09 0.01 -4.48
CA PHE A 34 -9.96 1.30 -5.15
C PHE A 34 -8.54 1.85 -5.08
N GLY A 35 -7.99 2.23 -6.23
CA GLY A 35 -6.65 2.81 -6.35
C GLY A 35 -6.67 4.34 -6.37
N ILE A 36 -5.75 4.98 -5.66
CA ILE A 36 -5.46 6.42 -5.77
C ILE A 36 -4.03 6.57 -6.28
N LEU A 37 -3.92 7.00 -7.53
CA LEU A 37 -2.66 7.16 -8.26
C LEU A 37 -2.30 8.64 -8.40
N GLY A 38 -1.01 8.92 -8.61
CA GLY A 38 -0.51 10.27 -8.87
C GLY A 38 0.96 10.42 -8.50
N SER A 39 1.59 11.49 -8.96
CA SER A 39 2.98 11.83 -8.62
C SER A 39 3.17 12.14 -7.13
N SER A 40 4.43 12.22 -6.69
CA SER A 40 4.76 12.71 -5.36
C SER A 40 4.23 14.15 -5.19
N GLY A 41 3.60 14.45 -4.06
CA GLY A 41 3.04 15.77 -3.80
C GLY A 41 1.67 16.04 -4.44
N ALA A 42 1.08 15.12 -5.21
CA ALA A 42 -0.20 15.32 -5.89
C ALA A 42 -1.43 15.45 -4.95
N GLY A 43 -1.29 15.25 -3.62
CA GLY A 43 -2.39 15.35 -2.67
C GLY A 43 -2.92 14.00 -2.13
N LYS A 44 -2.40 12.85 -2.60
CA LYS A 44 -2.88 11.51 -2.24
C LYS A 44 -2.94 11.26 -0.73
N SER A 45 -1.84 11.50 -0.03
CA SER A 45 -1.78 11.29 1.44
C SER A 45 -2.67 12.28 2.20
N SER A 46 -2.85 13.50 1.69
CA SER A 46 -3.80 14.47 2.26
C SER A 46 -5.23 13.96 2.14
N LEU A 47 -5.61 13.38 0.99
CA LEU A 47 -6.93 12.78 0.78
C LEU A 47 -7.21 11.65 1.78
N VAL A 48 -6.27 10.71 1.92
CA VAL A 48 -6.43 9.58 2.84
C VAL A 48 -6.46 10.04 4.31
N ARG A 49 -5.65 11.02 4.69
CA ARG A 49 -5.69 11.60 6.03
C ARG A 49 -7.01 12.32 6.31
N CYS A 50 -7.65 12.89 5.29
CA CYS A 50 -9.01 13.41 5.42
C CYS A 50 -10.02 12.26 5.57
N MET A 51 -9.92 11.17 4.80
CA MET A 51 -10.86 10.04 4.86
C MET A 51 -10.96 9.41 6.26
N ASN A 52 -9.86 9.36 7.02
CA ASN A 52 -9.86 8.85 8.39
C ASN A 52 -9.85 9.95 9.46
N LEU A 53 -10.06 11.21 9.04
CA LEU A 53 -10.06 12.41 9.87
C LEU A 53 -8.78 12.59 10.72
N LEU A 54 -7.62 12.01 10.29
CA LEU A 54 -6.34 12.40 10.85
C LEU A 54 -6.07 13.87 10.58
N GLU A 55 -6.57 14.35 9.45
CA GLU A 55 -6.66 15.76 9.12
C GLU A 55 -8.09 16.11 8.73
N ARG A 56 -8.56 17.25 9.20
CA ARG A 56 -9.89 17.71 8.83
C ARG A 56 -9.83 18.43 7.48
N PRO A 57 -10.82 18.20 6.61
CA PRO A 57 -10.96 19.00 5.41
C PRO A 57 -11.17 20.48 5.76
N THR A 58 -10.84 21.38 4.84
CA THR A 58 -11.11 22.81 4.97
C THR A 58 -12.58 23.11 4.63
N SER A 59 -13.14 22.39 3.66
CA SER A 59 -14.57 22.39 3.29
C SER A 59 -14.93 21.10 2.56
N GLY A 60 -16.21 20.92 2.27
CA GLY A 60 -16.75 19.69 1.65
C GLY A 60 -17.16 18.66 2.69
N LYS A 61 -17.52 17.45 2.23
CA LYS A 61 -18.05 16.38 3.06
C LYS A 61 -17.36 15.05 2.82
N ILE A 62 -17.31 14.24 3.88
CA ILE A 62 -16.91 12.84 3.84
C ILE A 62 -18.04 12.03 4.48
N ILE A 63 -18.62 11.14 3.69
CA ILE A 63 -19.76 10.33 4.08
C ILE A 63 -19.33 8.85 4.02
N ILE A 64 -19.48 8.12 5.12
CA ILE A 64 -19.20 6.69 5.20
C ILE A 64 -20.47 5.96 5.58
N ASP A 65 -20.88 5.01 4.74
CA ASP A 65 -22.11 4.22 4.91
C ASP A 65 -23.35 5.10 5.21
N GLY A 66 -23.47 6.22 4.46
CA GLY A 66 -24.56 7.19 4.58
C GLY A 66 -24.45 8.16 5.75
N ASN A 67 -23.40 8.07 6.58
CA ASN A 67 -23.18 8.96 7.72
C ASN A 67 -22.13 10.00 7.38
N ASP A 68 -22.48 11.28 7.45
CA ASP A 68 -21.52 12.38 7.36
C ASP A 68 -20.60 12.37 8.57
N ILE A 69 -19.31 12.12 8.35
CA ILE A 69 -18.29 12.04 9.40
C ILE A 69 -17.47 13.32 9.52
N THR A 70 -17.69 14.31 8.67
CA THR A 70 -16.80 15.47 8.48
C THR A 70 -16.52 16.22 9.79
N GLU A 71 -17.57 16.41 10.60
CA GLU A 71 -17.50 17.21 11.83
C GLU A 71 -17.55 16.39 13.13
N VAL A 72 -17.55 15.04 13.05
CA VAL A 72 -17.59 14.19 14.25
C VAL A 72 -16.38 14.42 15.16
N LYS A 73 -16.60 14.35 16.48
CA LYS A 73 -15.59 14.63 17.51
C LYS A 73 -15.58 13.53 18.57
N ASP A 74 -14.52 13.52 19.36
CA ASP A 74 -14.39 12.73 20.58
C ASP A 74 -14.77 11.25 20.41
N LYS A 75 -15.80 10.79 21.11
CA LYS A 75 -16.24 9.39 21.09
C LYS A 75 -16.75 8.93 19.73
N GLU A 76 -17.40 9.80 18.97
CA GLU A 76 -17.86 9.47 17.62
C GLU A 76 -16.68 9.32 16.66
N LEU A 77 -15.70 10.22 16.75
CA LEU A 77 -14.45 10.10 15.99
C LEU A 77 -13.71 8.78 16.30
N ALA A 78 -13.67 8.40 17.58
CA ALA A 78 -13.09 7.11 17.97
C ALA A 78 -13.83 5.93 17.34
N LYS A 79 -15.16 5.95 17.28
CA LYS A 79 -15.98 4.92 16.61
C LYS A 79 -15.69 4.87 15.11
N VAL A 80 -15.66 6.02 14.43
CA VAL A 80 -15.32 6.09 13.00
C VAL A 80 -13.95 5.44 12.76
N ARG A 81 -12.92 5.82 13.52
CA ARG A 81 -11.57 5.28 13.39
C ARG A 81 -11.46 3.79 13.74
N THR A 82 -12.34 3.27 14.60
CA THR A 82 -12.41 1.83 14.89
C THR A 82 -12.85 1.05 13.65
N ASN A 83 -13.71 1.63 12.80
CA ASN A 83 -14.22 1.01 11.58
C ASN A 83 -13.29 1.21 10.36
N ILE A 84 -12.20 1.96 10.52
CA ILE A 84 -11.22 2.23 9.46
C ILE A 84 -9.87 1.69 9.91
N GLY A 85 -9.40 0.63 9.25
CA GLY A 85 -8.02 0.16 9.39
C GLY A 85 -7.07 1.04 8.58
N MET A 86 -5.87 1.30 9.09
CA MET A 86 -4.85 2.04 8.34
C MET A 86 -3.51 1.32 8.34
N ILE A 87 -2.92 1.21 7.17
CA ILE A 87 -1.57 0.70 6.93
C ILE A 87 -0.74 1.88 6.45
N PHE A 88 0.35 2.18 7.16
CA PHE A 88 1.25 3.28 6.86
C PHE A 88 2.46 2.80 6.07
N GLN A 89 3.07 3.68 5.32
CA GLN A 89 4.26 3.44 4.50
C GLN A 89 5.43 2.81 5.29
N ASN A 90 5.67 3.25 6.52
CA ASN A 90 6.78 2.81 7.39
C ASN A 90 6.36 1.74 8.42
N PHE A 91 5.37 0.89 8.12
CA PHE A 91 4.80 -0.14 8.99
C PHE A 91 4.25 0.40 10.32
N SER A 92 4.88 1.42 10.91
CA SER A 92 4.51 2.12 12.16
C SER A 92 4.26 1.16 13.34
N LEU A 93 5.08 0.10 13.46
CA LEU A 93 4.99 -0.87 14.56
C LEU A 93 5.63 -0.33 15.83
N PHE A 94 5.03 -0.66 16.97
CA PHE A 94 5.61 -0.38 18.29
C PHE A 94 6.82 -1.31 18.52
N GLN A 95 8.03 -0.76 18.47
CA GLN A 95 9.27 -1.53 18.54
C GLN A 95 9.47 -2.24 19.90
N GLN A 96 8.90 -1.69 20.98
CA GLN A 96 8.98 -2.22 22.34
C GLN A 96 7.87 -3.23 22.66
N ARG A 97 6.97 -3.52 21.69
CA ARG A 97 5.91 -4.50 21.82
C ARG A 97 6.18 -5.71 20.94
N THR A 98 5.83 -6.90 21.43
CA THR A 98 5.87 -8.11 20.59
C THR A 98 4.88 -8.00 19.43
N VAL A 99 5.01 -8.88 18.44
CA VAL A 99 4.08 -9.03 17.32
C VAL A 99 2.63 -9.17 17.81
N LEU A 100 2.38 -10.09 18.73
CA LEU A 100 1.05 -10.28 19.33
C LEU A 100 0.53 -8.98 19.96
N ARG A 101 1.37 -8.28 20.73
CA ARG A 101 0.97 -7.03 21.40
C ARG A 101 0.79 -5.86 20.44
N ASN A 102 1.45 -5.87 19.29
CA ASN A 102 1.15 -4.91 18.22
C ASN A 102 -0.27 -5.15 17.66
N VAL A 103 -0.63 -6.40 17.40
CA VAL A 103 -1.95 -6.75 16.85
C VAL A 103 -3.06 -6.56 17.88
N THR A 104 -2.83 -6.83 19.18
CA THR A 104 -3.84 -6.61 20.23
C THR A 104 -4.07 -5.15 20.58
N PHE A 105 -3.15 -4.23 20.21
CA PHE A 105 -3.20 -2.84 20.64
C PHE A 105 -4.50 -2.10 20.32
N PRO A 106 -5.06 -2.16 19.09
CA PRO A 106 -6.35 -1.53 18.81
C PRO A 106 -7.50 -2.07 19.67
N LEU A 107 -7.47 -3.35 20.00
CA LEU A 107 -8.46 -3.99 20.87
C LEU A 107 -8.27 -3.61 22.36
N GLU A 108 -7.03 -3.27 22.76
CA GLU A 108 -6.75 -2.73 24.11
C GLU A 108 -7.41 -1.36 24.27
N LEU A 109 -7.31 -0.50 23.25
CA LEU A 109 -7.94 0.83 23.25
C LEU A 109 -9.47 0.75 23.32
N ASN A 110 -10.06 -0.31 22.76
CA ASN A 110 -11.50 -0.56 22.80
C ASN A 110 -11.93 -1.36 24.03
N HIS A 111 -11.07 -1.49 25.05
CA HIS A 111 -11.36 -2.21 26.31
C HIS A 111 -11.84 -3.66 26.12
N THR A 112 -11.49 -4.30 24.99
CA THR A 112 -11.82 -5.69 24.73
C THR A 112 -11.16 -6.61 25.78
N PRO A 113 -11.87 -7.59 26.37
CA PRO A 113 -11.30 -8.51 27.36
C PRO A 113 -10.06 -9.25 26.83
N LYS A 114 -9.04 -9.44 27.69
CA LYS A 114 -7.74 -10.02 27.31
C LYS A 114 -7.85 -11.31 26.50
N LYS A 115 -8.67 -12.26 26.94
CA LYS A 115 -8.87 -13.55 26.26
C LYS A 115 -9.35 -13.34 24.81
N LYS A 116 -10.37 -12.50 24.59
CA LYS A 116 -10.91 -12.21 23.26
C LYS A 116 -9.88 -11.49 22.38
N ARG A 117 -9.06 -10.58 22.94
CA ARG A 117 -7.97 -9.91 22.21
C ARG A 117 -6.93 -10.89 21.70
N GLU A 118 -6.50 -11.82 22.55
CA GLU A 118 -5.48 -12.82 22.23
C GLU A 118 -6.03 -13.83 21.20
N GLU A 119 -7.26 -14.28 21.35
CA GLU A 119 -7.93 -15.15 20.37
C GLU A 119 -8.01 -14.48 19.01
N ARG A 120 -8.47 -13.21 18.95
CA ARG A 120 -8.54 -12.44 17.69
C ARG A 120 -7.17 -12.20 17.07
N ALA A 121 -6.19 -11.82 17.86
CA ALA A 121 -4.85 -11.57 17.37
C ALA A 121 -4.18 -12.84 16.83
N ASN A 122 -4.34 -13.99 17.51
CA ASN A 122 -3.82 -15.26 17.01
C ASN A 122 -4.48 -15.68 15.69
N TYR A 123 -5.79 -15.50 15.55
CA TYR A 123 -6.49 -15.72 14.29
C TYR A 123 -5.91 -14.84 13.15
N LEU A 124 -5.69 -13.55 13.42
CA LEU A 124 -5.14 -12.63 12.43
C LEU A 124 -3.68 -12.95 12.09
N LEU A 125 -2.89 -13.35 13.07
CA LEU A 125 -1.50 -13.77 12.82
C LEU A 125 -1.44 -15.06 11.98
N ASP A 126 -2.38 -15.98 12.18
CA ASP A 126 -2.52 -17.17 11.34
C ASP A 126 -2.92 -16.78 9.90
N LEU A 127 -3.90 -15.89 9.75
CA LEU A 127 -4.36 -15.35 8.44
C LEU A 127 -3.21 -14.74 7.62
N VAL A 128 -2.30 -13.99 8.28
CA VAL A 128 -1.15 -13.38 7.60
C VAL A 128 0.10 -14.26 7.57
N GLY A 129 0.03 -15.52 8.06
CA GLY A 129 1.11 -16.50 8.05
C GLY A 129 2.24 -16.18 9.04
N LEU A 130 1.94 -15.60 10.20
CA LEU A 130 2.90 -15.20 11.23
C LEU A 130 2.61 -15.77 12.63
N LYS A 131 1.85 -16.87 12.72
CA LYS A 131 1.47 -17.49 13.98
C LYS A 131 2.67 -17.77 14.90
N ASP A 132 3.74 -18.33 14.35
CA ASP A 132 4.95 -18.72 15.09
C ASP A 132 5.82 -17.52 15.50
N PHE A 133 5.49 -16.32 15.03
CA PHE A 133 6.21 -15.08 15.31
C PHE A 133 5.56 -14.24 16.42
N ALA A 134 4.48 -14.70 17.04
CA ALA A 134 3.69 -13.93 18.01
C ALA A 134 4.50 -13.28 19.14
N ASN A 135 5.55 -13.96 19.62
CA ASN A 135 6.40 -13.51 20.73
C ASN A 135 7.65 -12.72 20.26
N ARG A 136 7.88 -12.59 18.96
CA ARG A 136 9.02 -11.80 18.45
C ARG A 136 8.73 -10.31 18.51
N TYR A 137 9.79 -9.52 18.43
CA TYR A 137 9.74 -8.06 18.31
C TYR A 137 9.89 -7.64 16.85
N PRO A 138 9.39 -6.45 16.43
CA PRO A 138 9.50 -5.98 15.05
C PRO A 138 10.94 -5.97 14.51
N SER A 139 11.93 -5.65 15.33
CA SER A 139 13.35 -5.67 14.97
C SER A 139 13.89 -7.06 14.56
N GLN A 140 13.17 -8.12 14.88
CA GLN A 140 13.51 -9.51 14.54
C GLN A 140 12.81 -10.02 13.27
N LEU A 141 12.12 -9.13 12.56
CA LEU A 141 11.30 -9.45 11.39
C LEU A 141 11.87 -8.81 10.12
N SER A 142 11.71 -9.48 8.98
CA SER A 142 11.92 -8.85 7.68
C SER A 142 10.89 -7.76 7.40
N GLY A 143 11.15 -6.86 6.44
CA GLY A 143 10.21 -5.80 6.05
C GLY A 143 8.84 -6.35 5.65
N GLY A 144 8.78 -7.42 4.85
CA GLY A 144 7.54 -8.07 4.47
C GLY A 144 6.80 -8.70 5.65
N GLN A 145 7.51 -9.25 6.63
CA GLN A 145 6.91 -9.74 7.87
C GLN A 145 6.36 -8.59 8.72
N GLN A 146 7.09 -7.47 8.85
CA GLN A 146 6.60 -6.28 9.53
C GLN A 146 5.32 -5.74 8.88
N GLN A 147 5.27 -5.72 7.55
CA GLN A 147 4.07 -5.32 6.80
C GLN A 147 2.89 -6.25 7.09
N ARG A 148 3.08 -7.56 7.13
CA ARG A 148 2.03 -8.52 7.51
C ARG A 148 1.53 -8.29 8.93
N VAL A 149 2.40 -7.92 9.88
CA VAL A 149 1.97 -7.51 11.24
C VAL A 149 1.15 -6.23 11.20
N ALA A 150 1.55 -5.24 10.40
CA ALA A 150 0.79 -3.99 10.24
C ALA A 150 -0.61 -4.25 9.64
N ILE A 151 -0.73 -5.15 8.66
CA ILE A 151 -2.00 -5.61 8.10
C ILE A 151 -2.86 -6.29 9.18
N ALA A 152 -2.30 -7.24 9.94
CA ALA A 152 -3.02 -7.92 11.03
C ALA A 152 -3.51 -6.93 12.09
N ARG A 153 -2.69 -5.93 12.47
CA ARG A 153 -3.07 -4.87 13.40
C ARG A 153 -4.21 -4.01 12.84
N ALA A 154 -4.16 -3.64 11.56
CA ALA A 154 -5.22 -2.85 10.92
C ALA A 154 -6.57 -3.60 10.91
N LEU A 155 -6.55 -4.93 10.80
CA LEU A 155 -7.73 -5.80 10.83
C LEU A 155 -8.28 -6.11 12.22
N ALA A 156 -7.58 -5.70 13.30
CA ALA A 156 -7.91 -6.14 14.66
C ALA A 156 -9.37 -5.86 15.05
N ASN A 157 -9.86 -4.68 14.74
CA ASN A 157 -11.21 -4.22 15.08
C ASN A 157 -12.30 -4.62 14.09
N ASN A 158 -12.06 -5.52 13.14
CA ASN A 158 -12.99 -5.87 12.05
C ASN A 158 -13.45 -4.62 11.25
N PRO A 159 -12.53 -3.82 10.72
CA PRO A 159 -12.91 -2.63 9.98
C PRO A 159 -13.62 -2.98 8.68
N SER A 160 -14.59 -2.16 8.26
CA SER A 160 -15.20 -2.27 6.92
C SER A 160 -14.35 -1.63 5.82
N ILE A 161 -13.41 -0.76 6.19
CA ILE A 161 -12.54 -0.02 5.28
C ILE A 161 -11.08 -0.17 5.73
N MET A 162 -10.17 -0.41 4.78
CA MET A 162 -8.73 -0.34 5.01
C MET A 162 -8.09 0.67 4.05
N LEU A 163 -7.40 1.63 4.62
CA LEU A 163 -6.62 2.63 3.90
C LEU A 163 -5.15 2.20 3.88
N CYS A 164 -4.59 2.01 2.69
CA CYS A 164 -3.23 1.52 2.47
C CYS A 164 -2.38 2.65 1.87
N ASP A 165 -1.67 3.38 2.71
CA ASP A 165 -0.82 4.50 2.29
C ASP A 165 0.57 3.97 1.91
N GLU A 166 0.81 3.82 0.60
CA GLU A 166 2.05 3.28 0.00
C GLU A 166 2.55 1.99 0.67
N ALA A 167 1.62 1.08 0.97
CA ALA A 167 1.86 -0.13 1.77
C ALA A 167 2.92 -1.10 1.22
N THR A 168 3.42 -0.89 0.00
CA THR A 168 4.42 -1.77 -0.64
C THR A 168 5.67 -1.03 -1.12
N SER A 169 5.76 0.30 -0.93
CA SER A 169 6.85 1.12 -1.48
C SER A 169 8.25 0.78 -0.92
N ALA A 170 8.31 0.24 0.30
CA ALA A 170 9.55 -0.15 0.98
C ALA A 170 9.93 -1.64 0.76
N LEU A 171 9.23 -2.36 -0.13
CA LEU A 171 9.38 -3.80 -0.33
C LEU A 171 9.93 -4.12 -1.73
N ASP A 172 10.64 -5.23 -1.84
CA ASP A 172 11.03 -5.77 -3.14
C ASP A 172 9.81 -6.30 -3.93
N SER A 173 9.99 -6.53 -5.22
CA SER A 173 8.90 -6.93 -6.14
C SER A 173 8.23 -8.25 -5.75
N THR A 174 9.00 -9.24 -5.28
CA THR A 174 8.47 -10.54 -4.86
C THR A 174 7.61 -10.41 -3.60
N THR A 175 8.13 -9.68 -2.61
CA THR A 175 7.41 -9.41 -1.37
C THR A 175 6.17 -8.54 -1.63
N THR A 176 6.27 -7.55 -2.53
CA THR A 176 5.14 -6.74 -2.99
C THR A 176 4.01 -7.62 -3.53
N ALA A 177 4.31 -8.53 -4.46
CA ALA A 177 3.31 -9.45 -5.01
C ALA A 177 2.63 -10.30 -3.92
N GLN A 178 3.38 -10.79 -2.94
CA GLN A 178 2.84 -11.54 -1.81
C GLN A 178 1.90 -10.70 -0.93
N ILE A 179 2.24 -9.43 -0.68
CA ILE A 179 1.39 -8.51 0.11
C ILE A 179 0.11 -8.17 -0.67
N LEU A 180 0.18 -7.91 -1.98
CA LEU A 180 -0.99 -7.65 -2.81
C LEU A 180 -1.93 -8.86 -2.86
N ASN A 181 -1.40 -10.07 -3.01
CA ASN A 181 -2.18 -11.31 -2.94
C ASN A 181 -2.87 -11.49 -1.58
N LEU A 182 -2.17 -11.15 -0.49
CA LEU A 182 -2.76 -11.17 0.86
C LEU A 182 -3.89 -10.16 0.99
N LEU A 183 -3.71 -8.92 0.52
CA LEU A 183 -4.75 -7.88 0.54
C LEU A 183 -5.97 -8.30 -0.31
N SER A 184 -5.77 -8.85 -1.51
CA SER A 184 -6.85 -9.39 -2.35
C SER A 184 -7.61 -10.53 -1.65
N LYS A 185 -6.91 -11.41 -0.94
CA LYS A 185 -7.53 -12.46 -0.14
C LYS A 185 -8.39 -11.87 0.98
N ILE A 186 -7.86 -10.90 1.73
CA ILE A 186 -8.56 -10.20 2.81
C ILE A 186 -9.82 -9.50 2.29
N ASN A 187 -9.72 -8.78 1.17
CA ASN A 187 -10.86 -8.13 0.54
C ASN A 187 -11.98 -9.13 0.25
N ARG A 188 -11.66 -10.23 -0.44
CA ARG A 188 -12.65 -11.25 -0.84
C ARG A 188 -13.24 -12.04 0.34
N GLU A 189 -12.42 -12.45 1.31
CA GLU A 189 -12.87 -13.30 2.42
C GLU A 189 -13.59 -12.51 3.52
N LEU A 190 -13.18 -11.26 3.75
CA LEU A 190 -13.72 -10.42 4.82
C LEU A 190 -14.63 -9.30 4.31
N ASN A 191 -14.81 -9.17 3.00
CA ASN A 191 -15.58 -8.11 2.34
C ASN A 191 -15.18 -6.69 2.79
N VAL A 192 -13.87 -6.46 2.95
CA VAL A 192 -13.30 -5.18 3.39
C VAL A 192 -13.03 -4.31 2.18
N THR A 193 -13.54 -3.09 2.16
CA THR A 193 -13.20 -2.09 1.13
C THR A 193 -11.73 -1.69 1.27
N LEU A 194 -10.93 -1.78 0.21
CA LEU A 194 -9.53 -1.37 0.22
C LEU A 194 -9.36 -0.07 -0.56
N VAL A 195 -8.70 0.91 0.04
CA VAL A 195 -8.26 2.13 -0.65
C VAL A 195 -6.73 2.13 -0.68
N ILE A 196 -6.16 1.93 -1.87
CA ILE A 196 -4.73 1.74 -2.08
C ILE A 196 -4.12 3.00 -2.69
N ILE A 197 -3.24 3.67 -1.94
CA ILE A 197 -2.43 4.75 -2.47
C ILE A 197 -1.15 4.17 -3.00
N THR A 198 -0.83 4.51 -4.24
CA THR A 198 0.43 4.10 -4.86
C THR A 198 0.82 5.06 -5.99
N HIS A 199 2.10 5.12 -6.29
CA HIS A 199 2.62 5.72 -7.51
C HIS A 199 2.95 4.65 -8.56
N SER A 200 2.79 3.36 -8.24
CA SER A 200 3.09 2.24 -9.13
C SER A 200 1.86 1.80 -9.92
N LEU A 201 1.91 1.93 -11.23
CA LEU A 201 0.86 1.42 -12.13
C LEU A 201 0.75 -0.11 -12.03
N ALA A 202 1.88 -0.81 -11.87
CA ALA A 202 1.91 -2.26 -11.71
C ALA A 202 1.13 -2.72 -10.47
N VAL A 203 1.22 -1.99 -9.36
CA VAL A 203 0.41 -2.27 -8.15
C VAL A 203 -1.07 -2.07 -8.45
N ALA A 204 -1.45 -0.95 -9.07
CA ALA A 204 -2.84 -0.68 -9.38
C ALA A 204 -3.46 -1.71 -10.33
N ARG A 205 -2.76 -2.07 -11.40
CA ARG A 205 -3.20 -3.13 -12.35
C ARG A 205 -3.38 -4.50 -11.71
N ASN A 206 -2.59 -4.78 -10.69
CA ASN A 206 -2.59 -6.11 -10.07
C ASN A 206 -3.80 -6.33 -9.16
N ILE A 207 -4.33 -5.28 -8.53
CA ILE A 207 -5.30 -5.47 -7.44
C ILE A 207 -6.51 -4.54 -7.52
N CYS A 208 -6.42 -3.34 -8.15
CA CYS A 208 -7.50 -2.36 -8.09
C CYS A 208 -8.58 -2.62 -9.15
N ASP A 209 -9.84 -2.56 -8.73
CA ASP A 209 -11.01 -2.62 -9.63
C ASP A 209 -11.16 -1.31 -10.39
N ARG A 210 -11.11 -0.19 -9.69
CA ARG A 210 -11.15 1.18 -10.24
C ARG A 210 -10.03 2.03 -9.67
N VAL A 211 -9.65 3.06 -10.41
CA VAL A 211 -8.60 3.99 -10.00
C VAL A 211 -9.02 5.44 -10.24
N ALA A 212 -8.54 6.32 -9.35
CA ALA A 212 -8.51 7.77 -9.54
C ALA A 212 -7.08 8.24 -9.73
N MET A 213 -6.82 9.00 -10.78
CA MET A 213 -5.58 9.72 -10.99
C MET A 213 -5.72 11.10 -10.35
N ILE A 214 -4.81 11.43 -9.42
CA ILE A 214 -4.73 12.76 -8.80
C ILE A 214 -3.50 13.50 -9.32
N ASP A 215 -3.71 14.71 -9.75
CA ASP A 215 -2.66 15.66 -10.11
C ASP A 215 -3.01 17.07 -9.64
N GLY A 216 -2.03 17.78 -9.05
CA GLY A 216 -2.21 19.12 -8.52
C GLY A 216 -3.42 19.24 -7.58
N GLY A 217 -3.69 18.23 -6.75
CA GLY A 217 -4.80 18.21 -5.80
C GLY A 217 -6.19 17.98 -6.42
N ARG A 218 -6.29 17.60 -7.69
CA ARG A 218 -7.56 17.35 -8.40
C ARG A 218 -7.60 15.91 -8.91
N ILE A 219 -8.79 15.33 -8.98
CA ILE A 219 -9.00 14.09 -9.76
C ILE A 219 -9.05 14.48 -11.23
N VAL A 220 -8.04 14.05 -12.00
CA VAL A 220 -7.94 14.35 -13.44
C VAL A 220 -8.50 13.22 -14.30
N GLU A 221 -8.58 12.01 -13.72
CA GLU A 221 -9.14 10.84 -14.40
C GLU A 221 -9.66 9.84 -13.37
N LEU A 222 -10.80 9.20 -13.67
CA LEU A 222 -11.45 8.22 -12.78
C LEU A 222 -12.15 7.17 -13.63
N GLY A 223 -11.94 5.90 -13.34
CA GLY A 223 -12.61 4.82 -14.07
C GLY A 223 -12.15 3.43 -13.67
N ASP A 224 -12.67 2.45 -14.37
CA ASP A 224 -12.24 1.06 -14.34
C ASP A 224 -10.75 0.96 -14.71
N THR A 225 -9.99 0.16 -13.96
CA THR A 225 -8.53 0.10 -14.07
C THR A 225 -8.08 -0.32 -15.46
N ASP A 226 -8.67 -1.37 -16.03
CA ASP A 226 -8.25 -1.90 -17.33
C ASP A 226 -8.60 -0.93 -18.45
N THR A 227 -9.81 -0.36 -18.41
CA THR A 227 -10.29 0.62 -19.37
C THR A 227 -9.43 1.88 -19.38
N LEU A 228 -9.14 2.41 -18.20
CA LEU A 228 -8.40 3.64 -18.04
C LEU A 228 -6.94 3.49 -18.48
N PHE A 229 -6.30 2.37 -18.18
CA PHE A 229 -4.92 2.10 -18.61
C PHE A 229 -4.80 1.71 -20.10
N ALA A 230 -5.87 1.17 -20.69
CA ALA A 230 -5.91 0.90 -22.14
C ALA A 230 -6.08 2.18 -22.96
N ASN A 231 -6.84 3.15 -22.45
CA ASN A 231 -7.17 4.39 -23.17
C ASN A 231 -7.05 5.63 -22.26
N PRO A 232 -5.83 5.99 -21.79
CA PRO A 232 -5.62 7.11 -20.88
C PRO A 232 -5.97 8.45 -21.54
N GLN A 233 -6.75 9.28 -20.85
CA GLN A 233 -7.17 10.59 -21.35
C GLN A 233 -6.27 11.71 -20.80
N SER A 234 -5.78 11.59 -19.55
CA SER A 234 -4.91 12.59 -18.94
C SER A 234 -3.45 12.46 -19.42
N ASP A 235 -2.77 13.59 -19.59
CA ASP A 235 -1.37 13.59 -20.00
C ASP A 235 -0.46 12.96 -18.95
N ILE A 236 -0.80 13.14 -17.66
CA ILE A 236 -0.03 12.52 -16.57
C ILE A 236 -0.08 11.00 -16.62
N LEU A 237 -1.26 10.40 -16.86
CA LEU A 237 -1.36 8.95 -16.95
C LEU A 237 -0.66 8.40 -18.19
N ARG A 238 -0.75 9.10 -19.33
CA ARG A 238 0.01 8.77 -20.56
C ARG A 238 1.52 8.76 -20.28
N THR A 239 2.02 9.78 -19.59
CA THR A 239 3.43 9.89 -19.23
C THR A 239 3.86 8.74 -18.31
N LEU A 240 3.11 8.45 -17.24
CA LEU A 240 3.43 7.37 -16.31
C LEU A 240 3.45 5.99 -17.02
N ILE A 241 2.51 5.75 -17.93
CA ILE A 241 2.48 4.51 -18.72
C ILE A 241 3.69 4.41 -19.66
N ALA A 242 4.12 5.53 -20.26
CA ALA A 242 5.28 5.57 -21.13
C ALA A 242 6.57 5.29 -20.34
N ASP A 243 6.72 5.88 -19.16
CA ASP A 243 7.88 5.70 -18.29
C ASP A 243 7.99 4.26 -17.80
N GLU A 244 6.87 3.63 -17.36
CA GLU A 244 6.82 2.21 -16.97
C GLU A 244 7.29 1.29 -18.10
N LYS A 245 6.88 1.58 -19.36
CA LYS A 245 7.32 0.81 -20.53
C LYS A 245 8.81 0.94 -20.78
N GLN A 246 9.38 2.14 -20.61
CA GLN A 246 10.82 2.37 -20.79
C GLN A 246 11.65 1.66 -19.70
N GLU A 247 11.24 1.70 -18.45
CA GLU A 247 11.89 0.98 -17.35
C GLU A 247 11.90 -0.53 -17.58
N ASN A 248 10.77 -1.09 -18.00
CA ASN A 248 10.64 -2.50 -18.32
C ASN A 248 11.51 -2.92 -19.53
N HIS A 249 11.76 -2.04 -20.49
CA HIS A 249 12.68 -2.30 -21.61
C HIS A 249 14.15 -2.26 -21.17
N ARG A 250 14.53 -1.39 -20.27
CA ARG A 250 15.89 -1.28 -19.70
C ARG A 250 16.22 -2.44 -18.77
N ALA A 251 15.23 -3.00 -18.08
CA ALA A 251 15.39 -4.15 -17.17
C ALA A 251 15.54 -5.50 -17.88
N LYS A 252 15.28 -5.60 -19.20
CA LYS A 252 15.57 -6.82 -19.98
C LYS A 252 17.06 -6.89 -20.30
N PRO A 253 17.83 -7.91 -19.81
CA PRO A 253 19.22 -8.06 -20.18
C PRO A 253 19.31 -8.23 -21.69
N THR A 254 20.09 -7.36 -22.36
CA THR A 254 20.48 -7.56 -23.76
C THR A 254 21.37 -8.79 -23.85
N ASN A 255 20.80 -9.91 -24.21
CA ASN A 255 21.50 -11.12 -24.56
C ASN A 255 22.18 -10.94 -25.94
N LYS A 256 23.23 -10.10 -26.00
CA LYS A 256 24.12 -9.95 -27.17
C LYS A 256 25.55 -9.90 -26.68
N SER A 257 26.12 -11.08 -26.38
CA SER A 257 27.55 -11.37 -26.56
C SER A 257 27.85 -12.80 -26.07
N ALA A 258 27.44 -13.76 -26.87
CA ALA A 258 28.00 -15.11 -26.82
C ALA A 258 27.92 -15.68 -28.22
N ASN A 259 28.78 -15.19 -29.14
CA ASN A 259 29.17 -15.89 -30.34
C ASN A 259 30.24 -15.06 -31.08
N ALA A 260 31.49 -15.24 -30.68
CA ALA A 260 32.66 -15.10 -31.58
C ALA A 260 33.91 -15.47 -30.77
N SER A 261 34.36 -16.71 -30.91
CA SER A 261 35.75 -17.12 -31.03
C SER A 261 35.85 -18.61 -30.78
N THR A 262 35.46 -19.38 -31.78
CA THR A 262 36.09 -20.70 -32.05
C THR A 262 36.93 -20.53 -33.32
N ASN A 263 38.17 -20.76 -33.19
CA ASN A 263 39.13 -21.40 -34.09
C ASN A 263 40.51 -20.75 -33.93
N GLU A 264 41.45 -21.48 -33.38
CA GLU A 264 42.52 -22.04 -34.18
C GLU A 264 43.42 -22.94 -33.30
N ALA A 265 43.54 -24.13 -33.80
CA ALA A 265 44.45 -25.15 -33.33
C ALA A 265 45.88 -24.79 -33.72
N THR A 266 46.87 -25.24 -32.94
CA THR A 266 47.97 -26.11 -33.46
C THR A 266 48.93 -26.52 -32.36
N ASN A 267 49.07 -27.83 -32.28
CA ASN A 267 50.32 -28.66 -32.18
C ASN A 267 51.34 -28.42 -31.05
N THR A 268 51.31 -29.36 -30.14
CA THR A 268 52.34 -30.33 -29.66
C THR A 268 53.86 -30.09 -29.96
N PRO A 269 54.84 -30.77 -29.28
CA PRO A 269 54.87 -31.48 -28.00
C PRO A 269 56.21 -31.35 -27.20
N LYS A 270 56.25 -32.06 -26.05
CA LYS A 270 57.41 -32.79 -25.48
C LYS A 270 58.30 -32.22 -24.40
N ASN A 271 58.42 -33.09 -23.48
CA ASN A 271 59.50 -33.45 -22.57
C ASN A 271 59.60 -32.73 -21.25
N ALA A 272 59.35 -33.42 -20.22
CA ALA A 272 60.04 -34.47 -19.52
C ALA A 272 60.92 -33.98 -18.35
N LEU A 273 60.72 -34.66 -17.29
CA LEU A 273 61.66 -34.97 -16.21
C LEU A 273 61.80 -34.07 -14.99
N ASN A 274 61.34 -34.66 -13.95
CA ASN A 274 62.10 -35.05 -12.74
C ASN A 274 62.21 -34.05 -11.55
N ASN A 275 61.91 -34.72 -10.50
CA ASN A 275 62.60 -34.77 -9.19
C ASN A 275 62.15 -33.70 -8.15
N GLU A 276 61.47 -34.24 -7.18
CA GLU A 276 61.96 -34.67 -5.84
C GLU A 276 62.14 -33.56 -4.79
N VAL A 277 61.46 -33.85 -3.69
CA VAL A 277 61.94 -33.75 -2.29
C VAL A 277 62.06 -32.34 -1.66
N LYS A 278 61.20 -31.97 -0.84
CA LYS A 278 61.22 -32.05 0.62
C LYS A 278 59.90 -31.56 1.22
#